data_1e6c1a5e8db8a44a002d72cb9c38dd62
#
_entry.id   1e6c1a5e8db8a44a002d72cb9c38dd62
#
_cell.length_a   1.000
_cell.length_b   1.000
_cell.length_c   1.000
_cell.angle_alpha   90.00
_cell.angle_beta   90.00
_cell.angle_gamma   90.00
#
_symmetry.space_group_name_H-M   'P 1'
#
loop_
_entity.id
_entity.type
_entity.pdbx_description
1 polymer ?
#
loop_
_entity_poly.entity_id
_entity_poly.type
_entity_poly.pdbx_seq_one_letter_code
_entity_poly.pdbx_strand_id
1 'polypeptide(L)'
;LLASILNVVCAVSPSWHVLMVSRSLEGFVLGGVPAVAMAWIAEEISPKNLSKTMGLYIAGTAFGGMMGRVGMGILTEFFSWRISMAILGGICLLCAFVFLRLLPNSRNFIAQQSISFKFHLHAWYAHLSHTRLLKIYGIGFLLTSVFVTLFNYVTFRLFAAPYHLSQTQISLIFLS
;
A
#
# COMPACT_ATOMS: atom_id res chain seq x y z
N LEU A 1 -5.93 -1.73 -10.17
CA LEU A 1 -5.58 -2.44 -11.41
C LEU A 1 -4.16 -2.16 -11.85
N LEU A 2 -3.75 -0.90 -12.07
CA LEU A 2 -2.41 -0.58 -12.58
C LEU A 2 -1.31 -1.15 -11.68
N ALA A 3 -1.40 -0.99 -10.37
CA ALA A 3 -0.44 -1.56 -9.42
C ALA A 3 -0.36 -3.10 -9.50
N SER A 4 -1.51 -3.76 -9.64
CA SER A 4 -1.55 -5.23 -9.77
C SER A 4 -0.92 -5.70 -11.08
N ILE A 5 -1.12 -4.97 -12.18
CA ILE A 5 -0.45 -5.23 -13.46
C ILE A 5 1.07 -5.05 -13.32
N LEU A 6 1.52 -3.97 -12.70
CA LEU A 6 2.93 -3.71 -12.44
C LEU A 6 3.57 -4.81 -11.57
N ASN A 7 2.83 -5.35 -10.60
CA ASN A 7 3.30 -6.49 -9.80
C ASN A 7 3.50 -7.74 -10.67
N VAL A 8 2.60 -8.04 -11.60
CA VAL A 8 2.78 -9.15 -12.56
C VAL A 8 3.98 -8.89 -13.49
N VAL A 9 4.17 -7.64 -13.95
CA VAL A 9 5.36 -7.26 -14.73
C VAL A 9 6.65 -7.49 -13.93
N CYS A 10 6.66 -7.20 -12.62
CA CYS A 10 7.78 -7.51 -11.75
C CYS A 10 8.09 -9.02 -11.71
N ALA A 11 7.06 -9.87 -11.69
CA ALA A 11 7.24 -11.33 -11.66
C ALA A 11 7.95 -11.87 -12.91
N VAL A 12 7.71 -11.27 -14.08
CA VAL A 12 8.31 -11.66 -15.36
C VAL A 12 9.53 -10.82 -15.74
N SER A 13 10.02 -9.95 -14.86
CA SER A 13 11.11 -9.04 -15.17
C SER A 13 12.39 -9.79 -15.58
N PRO A 14 13.01 -9.46 -16.75
CA PRO A 14 14.21 -10.14 -17.23
C PRO A 14 15.49 -9.62 -16.58
N SER A 15 15.47 -8.42 -16.02
CA SER A 15 16.64 -7.78 -15.43
C SER A 15 16.32 -7.01 -14.16
N TRP A 16 17.34 -6.77 -13.35
CA TRP A 16 17.25 -5.97 -12.14
C TRP A 16 16.73 -4.54 -12.39
N HIS A 17 17.15 -3.92 -13.49
CA HIS A 17 16.72 -2.55 -13.83
C HIS A 17 15.22 -2.49 -14.12
N VAL A 18 14.70 -3.45 -14.88
CA VAL A 18 13.25 -3.54 -15.15
C VAL A 18 12.47 -3.75 -13.86
N LEU A 19 12.97 -4.62 -12.97
CA LEU A 19 12.37 -4.85 -11.66
C LEU A 19 12.31 -3.56 -10.84
N MET A 20 13.42 -2.82 -10.74
CA MET A 20 13.50 -1.56 -9.98
C MET A 20 12.56 -0.48 -10.53
N VAL A 21 12.53 -0.30 -11.84
CA VAL A 21 11.62 0.66 -12.48
C VAL A 21 10.16 0.28 -12.23
N SER A 22 9.82 -0.99 -12.43
CA SER A 22 8.45 -1.48 -12.20
C SER A 22 8.02 -1.31 -10.74
N ARG A 23 8.89 -1.58 -9.77
CA ARG A 23 8.65 -1.36 -8.34
C ARG A 23 8.50 0.12 -7.98
N SER A 24 9.30 0.98 -8.59
CA SER A 24 9.19 2.43 -8.39
C SER A 24 7.85 2.96 -8.91
N LEU A 25 7.44 2.54 -10.10
CA LEU A 25 6.14 2.88 -10.66
C LEU A 25 4.98 2.32 -9.83
N GLU A 26 5.09 1.08 -9.37
CA GLU A 26 4.09 0.46 -8.50
C GLU A 26 3.93 1.25 -7.19
N GLY A 27 5.05 1.62 -6.54
CA GLY A 27 5.04 2.44 -5.33
C GLY A 27 4.40 3.81 -5.55
N PHE A 28 4.69 4.46 -6.68
CA PHE A 28 4.08 5.73 -7.06
C PHE A 28 2.56 5.62 -7.22
N VAL A 29 2.09 4.58 -7.91
CA VAL A 29 0.66 4.32 -8.11
C VAL A 29 -0.04 4.00 -6.80
N LEU A 30 0.58 3.16 -5.96
CA LEU A 30 0.01 2.77 -4.66
C LEU A 30 -0.04 3.93 -3.67
N GLY A 31 0.91 4.88 -3.74
CA GLY A 31 0.94 6.05 -2.87
C GLY A 31 -0.32 6.93 -2.98
N GLY A 32 -0.96 6.98 -4.15
CA GLY A 32 -2.21 7.72 -4.37
C GLY A 32 -3.47 7.01 -3.87
N VAL A 33 -3.46 5.69 -3.73
CA VAL A 33 -4.66 4.90 -3.40
C VAL A 33 -5.26 5.26 -2.05
N PRO A 34 -4.50 5.36 -0.95
CA PRO A 34 -5.05 5.74 0.36
C PRO A 34 -5.68 7.14 0.35
N ALA A 35 -5.04 8.10 -0.32
CA ALA A 35 -5.54 9.47 -0.39
C ALA A 35 -6.89 9.54 -1.10
N VAL A 36 -7.03 8.89 -2.25
CA VAL A 36 -8.29 8.84 -3.01
C VAL A 36 -9.36 8.07 -2.25
N ALA A 37 -9.01 6.92 -1.63
CA ALA A 37 -9.97 6.13 -0.86
C ALA A 37 -10.50 6.88 0.36
N MET A 38 -9.64 7.57 1.11
CA MET A 38 -10.05 8.36 2.27
C MET A 38 -10.89 9.56 1.86
N ALA A 39 -10.57 10.24 0.76
CA ALA A 39 -11.37 11.35 0.23
C ALA A 39 -12.76 10.85 -0.16
N TRP A 40 -12.85 9.74 -0.91
CA TRP A 40 -14.12 9.14 -1.30
C TRP A 40 -14.98 8.76 -0.08
N ILE A 41 -14.38 8.13 0.94
CA ILE A 41 -15.07 7.79 2.19
C ILE A 41 -15.59 9.07 2.88
N ALA A 42 -14.79 10.14 2.91
CA ALA A 42 -15.17 11.39 3.55
C ALA A 42 -16.33 12.09 2.82
N GLU A 43 -16.43 11.96 1.51
CA GLU A 43 -17.49 12.55 0.69
C GLU A 43 -18.81 11.75 0.72
N GLU A 44 -18.72 10.41 0.72
CA GLU A 44 -19.88 9.54 0.57
C GLU A 44 -20.50 9.10 1.90
N ILE A 45 -19.75 9.10 2.99
CA ILE A 45 -20.20 8.59 4.29
C ILE A 45 -20.67 9.73 5.19
N SER A 46 -21.83 9.54 5.83
CA SER A 46 -22.38 10.51 6.76
C SER A 46 -21.42 10.77 7.96
N PRO A 47 -21.36 11.99 8.49
CA PRO A 47 -20.46 12.34 9.60
C PRO A 47 -20.56 11.41 10.82
N LYS A 48 -21.77 10.89 11.09
CA LYS A 48 -22.03 9.96 12.21
C LYS A 48 -21.24 8.64 12.07
N ASN A 49 -21.05 8.15 10.84
CA ASN A 49 -20.41 6.86 10.55
C ASN A 49 -18.97 7.00 10.04
N LEU A 50 -18.52 8.22 9.79
CA LEU A 50 -17.24 8.51 9.15
C LEU A 50 -16.06 7.89 9.92
N SER A 51 -15.97 8.13 11.23
CA SER A 51 -14.86 7.60 12.05
C SER A 51 -14.81 6.06 12.06
N LYS A 52 -15.98 5.41 12.12
CA LYS A 52 -16.06 3.95 12.07
C LYS A 52 -15.60 3.41 10.72
N THR A 53 -16.03 4.01 9.62
CA THR A 53 -15.66 3.58 8.27
C THR A 53 -14.18 3.82 8.00
N MET A 54 -13.63 4.97 8.43
CA MET A 54 -12.20 5.24 8.34
C MET A 54 -11.37 4.23 9.16
N GLY A 55 -11.80 3.92 10.38
CA GLY A 55 -11.15 2.91 11.21
C GLY A 55 -11.16 1.52 10.57
N LEU A 56 -12.28 1.12 9.97
CA LEU A 56 -12.39 -0.15 9.25
C LEU A 56 -11.48 -0.19 8.00
N TYR A 57 -11.39 0.92 7.26
CA TYR A 57 -10.47 1.03 6.13
C TYR A 57 -9.01 0.88 6.56
N ILE A 58 -8.59 1.56 7.63
CA ILE A 58 -7.22 1.48 8.16
C ILE A 58 -6.93 0.07 8.67
N ALA A 59 -7.85 -0.54 9.41
CA ALA A 59 -7.71 -1.92 9.88
C ALA A 59 -7.60 -2.90 8.71
N GLY A 60 -8.40 -2.71 7.65
CA GLY A 60 -8.34 -3.53 6.44
C GLY A 60 -7.01 -3.40 5.70
N THR A 61 -6.44 -2.20 5.61
CA THR A 61 -5.11 -2.00 4.99
C THR A 61 -3.99 -2.64 5.81
N ALA A 62 -4.03 -2.53 7.15
CA ALA A 62 -3.07 -3.18 8.03
C ALA A 62 -3.15 -4.71 7.90
N PHE A 63 -4.36 -5.27 8.01
CA PHE A 63 -4.60 -6.70 7.85
C PHE A 63 -4.15 -7.21 6.46
N GLY A 64 -4.49 -6.49 5.39
CA GLY A 64 -4.05 -6.83 4.03
C GLY A 64 -2.53 -6.83 3.87
N GLY A 65 -1.84 -5.86 4.49
CA GLY A 65 -0.38 -5.81 4.51
C GLY A 65 0.25 -7.00 5.25
N MET A 66 -0.31 -7.40 6.38
CA MET A 66 0.12 -8.58 7.13
C MET A 66 -0.12 -9.86 6.33
N MET A 67 -1.32 -10.05 5.80
CA MET A 67 -1.67 -11.23 4.98
C MET A 67 -0.81 -11.33 3.72
N GLY A 68 -0.50 -10.21 3.08
CA GLY A 68 0.42 -10.17 1.93
C GLY A 68 1.82 -10.67 2.29
N ARG A 69 2.35 -10.28 3.46
CA ARG A 69 3.67 -10.75 3.94
C ARG A 69 3.65 -12.24 4.25
N VAL A 70 2.65 -12.70 4.99
CA VAL A 70 2.49 -14.13 5.33
C VAL A 70 2.30 -14.96 4.07
N GLY A 71 1.44 -14.53 3.18
CA GLY A 71 1.22 -15.22 1.89
C GLY A 71 2.50 -15.30 1.07
N MET A 72 3.26 -14.21 0.98
CA MET A 72 4.55 -14.21 0.28
C MET A 72 5.57 -15.12 0.96
N GLY A 73 5.66 -15.13 2.30
CA GLY A 73 6.53 -16.01 3.06
C GLY A 73 6.25 -17.49 2.80
N ILE A 74 4.98 -17.88 2.86
CA ILE A 74 4.56 -19.26 2.58
C ILE A 74 4.82 -19.62 1.12
N LEU A 75 4.41 -18.78 0.18
CA LEU A 75 4.58 -19.07 -1.25
C LEU A 75 6.04 -19.20 -1.66
N THR A 76 6.95 -18.38 -1.10
CA THR A 76 8.37 -18.43 -1.43
C THR A 76 9.09 -19.64 -0.83
N GLU A 77 8.50 -20.34 0.11
CA GLU A 77 9.03 -21.61 0.63
C GLU A 77 8.82 -22.77 -0.34
N PHE A 78 7.69 -22.76 -1.07
CA PHE A 78 7.32 -23.82 -2.02
C PHE A 78 7.61 -23.47 -3.48
N PHE A 79 7.63 -22.19 -3.81
CA PHE A 79 7.78 -21.69 -5.18
C PHE A 79 8.90 -20.67 -5.27
N SER A 80 9.36 -20.43 -6.49
CA SER A 80 10.29 -19.32 -6.74
C SER A 80 9.62 -17.98 -6.42
N TRP A 81 10.41 -16.98 -6.06
CA TRP A 81 9.91 -15.63 -5.78
C TRP A 81 9.10 -15.02 -6.94
N ARG A 82 9.43 -15.40 -8.19
CA ARG A 82 8.71 -14.96 -9.39
C ARG A 82 7.28 -15.52 -9.44
N ILE A 83 7.15 -16.82 -9.20
CA ILE A 83 5.84 -17.49 -9.17
C ILE A 83 5.00 -16.93 -8.00
N SER A 84 5.61 -16.75 -6.85
CA SER A 84 4.94 -16.18 -5.67
C SER A 84 4.41 -14.77 -5.95
N MET A 85 5.21 -13.93 -6.61
CA MET A 85 4.78 -12.60 -7.05
C MET A 85 3.67 -12.65 -8.08
N ALA A 86 3.73 -13.58 -9.04
CA ALA A 86 2.69 -13.74 -10.05
C ALA A 86 1.36 -14.16 -9.42
N ILE A 87 1.39 -15.09 -8.46
CA ILE A 87 0.20 -15.55 -7.72
C ILE A 87 -0.41 -14.38 -6.95
N LEU A 88 0.38 -13.66 -6.16
CA LEU A 88 -0.11 -12.48 -5.42
C LEU A 88 -0.63 -11.39 -6.36
N GLY A 89 0.08 -11.13 -7.45
CA GLY A 89 -0.36 -10.18 -8.47
C GLY A 89 -1.71 -10.58 -9.08
N GLY A 90 -1.91 -11.86 -9.36
CA GLY A 90 -3.16 -12.43 -9.85
C GLY A 90 -4.32 -12.26 -8.85
N ILE A 91 -4.07 -12.55 -7.57
CA ILE A 91 -5.04 -12.34 -6.49
C ILE A 91 -5.40 -10.85 -6.39
N CYS A 92 -4.42 -9.96 -6.41
CA CYS A 92 -4.65 -8.52 -6.38
C CYS A 92 -5.43 -8.03 -7.62
N LEU A 93 -5.17 -8.58 -8.81
CA LEU A 93 -5.95 -8.28 -10.01
C LEU A 93 -7.40 -8.69 -9.86
N LEU A 94 -7.64 -9.90 -9.37
CA LEU A 94 -8.99 -10.39 -9.11
C LEU A 94 -9.73 -9.50 -8.10
N CYS A 95 -9.08 -9.19 -6.97
CA CYS A 95 -9.65 -8.29 -5.96
C CYS A 95 -9.93 -6.90 -6.55
N ALA A 96 -9.02 -6.35 -7.35
CA ALA A 96 -9.22 -5.05 -8.00
C ALA A 96 -10.38 -5.08 -9.00
N PHE A 97 -10.54 -6.17 -9.73
CA PHE A 97 -11.67 -6.34 -10.66
C PHE A 97 -13.01 -6.46 -9.92
N VAL A 98 -13.06 -7.27 -8.86
CA VAL A 98 -14.23 -7.40 -7.99
C VAL A 98 -14.60 -6.05 -7.37
N PHE A 99 -13.60 -5.32 -6.86
CA PHE A 99 -13.79 -3.99 -6.31
C PHE A 99 -14.40 -3.02 -7.33
N LEU A 100 -13.90 -3.00 -8.57
CA LEU A 100 -14.46 -2.15 -9.63
C LEU A 100 -15.91 -2.49 -9.98
N ARG A 101 -16.29 -3.77 -9.85
CA ARG A 101 -17.68 -4.19 -10.13
C ARG A 101 -18.62 -3.91 -8.96
N LEU A 102 -18.12 -3.95 -7.73
CA LEU A 102 -18.92 -3.75 -6.52
C LEU A 102 -18.96 -2.30 -6.04
N LEU A 103 -17.98 -1.47 -6.43
CA LEU A 103 -17.93 -0.08 -5.98
C LEU A 103 -19.08 0.71 -6.60
N PRO A 104 -19.98 1.28 -5.79
CA PRO A 104 -21.05 2.13 -6.30
C PRO A 104 -20.47 3.43 -6.87
N ASN A 105 -21.19 3.99 -7.86
CA ASN A 105 -20.83 5.29 -8.37
C ASN A 105 -20.90 6.35 -7.27
N SER A 106 -19.91 7.25 -7.25
CA SER A 106 -19.93 8.39 -6.34
C SER A 106 -21.15 9.27 -6.60
N ARG A 107 -21.89 9.61 -5.54
CA ARG A 107 -23.09 10.46 -5.62
C ARG A 107 -22.82 11.90 -5.22
N ASN A 108 -21.81 12.09 -4.39
CA ASN A 108 -21.49 13.40 -3.78
C ASN A 108 -20.25 14.04 -4.41
N PHE A 109 -19.60 13.37 -5.36
CA PHE A 109 -18.42 13.89 -6.02
C PHE A 109 -18.76 15.06 -6.95
N ILE A 110 -18.24 16.24 -6.61
CA ILE A 110 -18.32 17.43 -7.47
C ILE A 110 -16.97 17.60 -8.17
N ALA A 111 -16.95 17.30 -9.47
CA ALA A 111 -15.75 17.48 -10.26
C ALA A 111 -15.37 18.97 -10.34
N GLN A 112 -14.19 19.34 -9.88
CA GLN A 112 -13.67 20.70 -10.10
C GLN A 112 -13.31 20.89 -11.57
N GLN A 113 -13.89 21.94 -12.17
CA GLN A 113 -13.80 22.19 -13.62
C GLN A 113 -12.40 22.62 -14.12
N SER A 114 -11.46 22.95 -13.26
CA SER A 114 -10.11 23.34 -13.67
C SER A 114 -9.03 22.66 -12.85
N ILE A 115 -8.40 21.64 -13.44
CA ILE A 115 -7.17 21.06 -12.91
C ILE A 115 -6.00 21.90 -13.43
N SER A 116 -5.72 23.03 -12.78
CA SER A 116 -4.51 23.81 -13.08
C SER A 116 -3.35 23.27 -12.24
N PHE A 117 -2.23 22.97 -12.87
CA PHE A 117 -1.01 22.59 -12.16
C PHE A 117 -0.61 23.63 -11.09
N LYS A 118 -0.82 24.92 -11.39
CA LYS A 118 -0.60 26.02 -10.44
C LYS A 118 -1.47 25.92 -9.20
N PHE A 119 -2.71 25.45 -9.32
CA PHE A 119 -3.61 25.23 -8.19
C PHE A 119 -3.07 24.15 -7.26
N HIS A 120 -2.62 23.01 -7.80
CA HIS A 120 -2.02 21.94 -7.00
C HIS A 120 -0.71 22.37 -6.33
N LEU A 121 0.13 23.11 -7.04
CA LEU A 121 1.37 23.62 -6.47
C LEU A 121 1.10 24.60 -5.33
N HIS A 122 0.12 25.49 -5.49
CA HIS A 122 -0.29 26.42 -4.44
C HIS A 122 -0.87 25.69 -3.22
N ALA A 123 -1.72 24.68 -3.44
CA ALA A 123 -2.26 23.84 -2.37
C ALA A 123 -1.15 23.11 -1.60
N TRP A 124 -0.18 22.52 -2.31
CA TRP A 124 0.98 21.89 -1.68
C TRP A 124 1.79 22.88 -0.86
N TYR A 125 2.07 24.08 -1.41
CA TYR A 125 2.78 25.12 -0.68
C TYR A 125 2.02 25.54 0.57
N ALA A 126 0.71 25.75 0.49
CA ALA A 126 -0.11 26.11 1.63
C ALA A 126 -0.08 25.03 2.74
N HIS A 127 -0.19 23.73 2.36
CA HIS A 127 -0.11 22.63 3.32
C HIS A 127 1.29 22.49 3.95
N LEU A 128 2.35 22.61 3.15
CA LEU A 128 3.74 22.51 3.62
C LEU A 128 4.20 23.75 4.40
N SER A 129 3.54 24.89 4.22
CA SER A 129 3.83 26.12 5.00
C SER A 129 3.11 26.15 6.35
N HIS A 130 2.14 25.24 6.58
CA HIS A 130 1.36 25.24 7.80
C HIS A 130 2.04 24.41 8.90
N THR A 131 2.64 25.07 9.89
CA THR A 131 3.45 24.44 10.95
C THR A 131 2.74 23.29 11.69
N ARG A 132 1.43 23.38 11.94
CA ARG A 132 0.68 22.32 12.61
C ARG A 132 0.59 21.06 11.74
N LEU A 133 0.36 21.23 10.42
CA LEU A 133 0.30 20.11 9.48
C LEU A 133 1.68 19.48 9.31
N LEU A 134 2.74 20.26 9.24
CA LEU A 134 4.12 19.76 9.19
C LEU A 134 4.46 18.86 10.39
N LYS A 135 4.03 19.24 11.60
CA LYS A 135 4.22 18.40 12.79
C LYS A 135 3.51 17.06 12.67
N ILE A 136 2.25 17.05 12.19
CA ILE A 136 1.49 15.82 11.96
C ILE A 136 2.16 14.96 10.88
N TYR A 137 2.59 15.55 9.77
CA TYR A 137 3.32 14.83 8.72
C TYR A 137 4.65 14.29 9.23
N GLY A 138 5.38 15.05 10.05
CA GLY A 138 6.62 14.62 10.69
C GLY A 138 6.43 13.41 11.61
N ILE A 139 5.38 13.43 12.44
CA ILE A 139 5.03 12.28 13.30
C ILE A 139 4.69 11.05 12.44
N GLY A 140 3.84 11.21 11.43
CA GLY A 140 3.48 10.12 10.51
C GLY A 140 4.70 9.55 9.79
N PHE A 141 5.59 10.42 9.31
CA PHE A 141 6.85 10.02 8.66
C PHE A 141 7.74 9.21 9.61
N LEU A 142 7.97 9.70 10.84
CA LEU A 142 8.81 9.02 11.82
C LEU A 142 8.23 7.67 12.23
N LEU A 143 6.94 7.60 12.54
CA LEU A 143 6.27 6.35 12.88
C LEU A 143 6.38 5.32 11.75
N THR A 144 6.08 5.73 10.53
CA THR A 144 6.16 4.84 9.37
C THR A 144 7.60 4.40 9.10
N SER A 145 8.57 5.32 9.22
CA SER A 145 9.98 5.01 9.02
C SER A 145 10.50 4.00 10.04
N VAL A 146 10.18 4.18 11.32
CA VAL A 146 10.54 3.23 12.38
C VAL A 146 9.91 1.87 12.10
N PHE A 147 8.62 1.85 11.80
CA PHE A 147 7.89 0.62 11.53
C PHE A 147 8.48 -0.14 10.33
N VAL A 148 8.65 0.52 9.19
CA VAL A 148 9.19 -0.11 7.97
C VAL A 148 10.64 -0.57 8.17
N THR A 149 11.48 0.24 8.83
CA THR A 149 12.88 -0.12 9.11
C THR A 149 12.96 -1.33 10.03
N LEU A 150 12.20 -1.32 11.13
CA LEU A 150 12.17 -2.43 12.07
C LEU A 150 11.78 -3.74 11.37
N PHE A 151 10.66 -3.74 10.64
CA PHE A 151 10.16 -4.93 9.96
C PHE A 151 11.13 -5.48 8.89
N ASN A 152 11.78 -4.60 8.14
CA ASN A 152 12.76 -5.03 7.14
C ASN A 152 14.03 -5.55 7.82
N TYR A 153 14.59 -4.82 8.79
CA TYR A 153 15.82 -5.22 9.45
C TYR A 153 15.66 -6.53 10.25
N VAL A 154 14.56 -6.68 10.98
CA VAL A 154 14.26 -7.89 11.75
C VAL A 154 14.19 -9.12 10.84
N THR A 155 13.62 -8.99 9.65
CA THR A 155 13.58 -10.09 8.66
C THR A 155 14.98 -10.59 8.33
N PHE A 156 15.92 -9.71 7.98
CA PHE A 156 17.30 -10.09 7.70
C PHE A 156 18.01 -10.68 8.92
N ARG A 157 17.78 -10.12 10.08
CA ARG A 157 18.42 -10.59 11.34
C ARG A 157 17.95 -11.99 11.72
N LEU A 158 16.66 -12.29 11.59
CA LEU A 158 16.09 -13.59 11.92
C LEU A 158 16.45 -14.68 10.90
N PHE A 159 16.70 -14.30 9.65
CA PHE A 159 17.18 -15.23 8.62
C PHE A 159 18.65 -15.61 8.84
N ALA A 160 19.46 -14.70 9.39
CA ALA A 160 20.89 -14.93 9.64
C ALA A 160 21.15 -15.75 10.92
N ALA A 161 22.41 -16.23 11.05
CA ALA A 161 22.87 -16.87 12.30
C ALA A 161 22.69 -15.94 13.52
N PRO A 162 22.34 -16.46 14.70
CA PRO A 162 22.14 -17.85 15.09
C PRO A 162 20.72 -18.40 14.88
N TYR A 163 19.76 -17.60 14.38
CA TYR A 163 18.33 -17.93 14.38
C TYR A 163 17.93 -18.90 13.26
N HIS A 164 18.43 -18.69 12.04
CA HIS A 164 18.14 -19.52 10.84
C HIS A 164 16.64 -19.84 10.65
N LEU A 165 15.75 -18.87 10.93
CA LEU A 165 14.32 -19.07 10.76
C LEU A 165 13.93 -19.13 9.28
N SER A 166 12.93 -19.97 8.95
CA SER A 166 12.36 -20.04 7.62
C SER A 166 11.57 -18.78 7.27
N GLN A 167 11.33 -18.53 5.97
CA GLN A 167 10.52 -17.40 5.50
C GLN A 167 9.11 -17.42 6.10
N THR A 168 8.51 -18.59 6.21
CA THR A 168 7.19 -18.77 6.84
C THR A 168 7.23 -18.41 8.33
N GLN A 169 8.22 -18.90 9.08
CA GLN A 169 8.35 -18.59 10.50
C GLN A 169 8.53 -17.09 10.75
N ILE A 170 9.37 -16.42 9.96
CA ILE A 170 9.56 -14.97 10.03
C ILE A 170 8.25 -14.24 9.71
N SER A 171 7.53 -14.68 8.68
CA SER A 171 6.27 -14.06 8.29
C SER A 171 5.18 -14.21 9.35
N LEU A 172 5.14 -15.33 10.06
CA LEU A 172 4.19 -15.56 11.15
C LEU A 172 4.45 -14.69 12.39
N ILE A 173 5.71 -14.34 12.66
CA ILE A 173 6.06 -13.41 13.75
C ILE A 173 5.37 -12.04 13.55
N PHE A 174 5.12 -11.64 12.31
CA PHE A 174 4.43 -10.38 12.01
C PHE A 174 2.91 -10.43 12.23
N LEU A 175 2.35 -11.59 12.62
CA LEU A 175 0.93 -11.73 13.00
C LEU A 175 0.70 -11.55 14.51
N SER A 176 1.75 -11.61 15.31
CA SER A 176 1.69 -11.45 16.77
C SER A 176 1.84 -9.99 17.19
#